data_80369abaa508bc8e580c24741645224e
#
_entry.id   80369abaa508bc8e580c24741645224e
#
_cell.length_a   1.000
_cell.length_b   1.000
_cell.length_c   1.000
_cell.angle_alpha   90.00
_cell.angle_beta   90.00
_cell.angle_gamma   90.00
#
_symmetry.space_group_name_H-M   'P 1'
#
loop_
_entity.id
_entity.type
_entity.pdbx_description
1 polymer ?
#
loop_
_entity_poly.entity_id
_entity_poly.type
_entity_poly.pdbx_seq_one_letter_code
_entity_poly.pdbx_strand_id
1 'polypeptide(L)'
;MNLLRHLLPALLLAGFAYTLPAEAGKDKKVYAFVFGTSLKDSTVYLSMPNVVPEAKIDSKTGFLTYRRAYSEQFKSHLDHQFGSSHTCSVFFATSAKAIEKQFIKVRKLYQDRKKGKKLVELPLTSFELKAVTPEEM
;
A
#
# COMPACT_ATOMS: atom_id res chain seq x y z
N MET A 1 -23.03 -15.59 29.08
CA MET A 1 -22.66 -15.35 28.74
C MET A 1 -22.49 -15.09 28.12
N ASN A 2 -22.60 -15.15 27.78
CA ASN A 2 -22.19 -14.86 27.02
C ASN A 2 -22.10 -14.12 26.54
N LEU A 3 -22.27 -13.59 26.71
CA LEU A 3 -21.95 -12.83 26.17
C LEU A 3 -21.12 -12.39 26.19
N LEU A 4 -20.88 -12.39 26.65
CA LEU A 4 -19.90 -12.01 26.61
C LEU A 4 -19.18 -12.36 26.01
N ARG A 5 -19.26 -12.90 25.84
CA ARG A 5 -18.56 -13.23 25.26
C ARG A 5 -18.56 -12.94 24.23
N HIS A 6 -18.90 -12.56 23.88
CA HIS A 6 -18.75 -12.12 22.86
C HIS A 6 -18.33 -11.14 22.77
N LEU A 7 -18.31 -10.81 23.41
CA LEU A 7 -17.77 -9.89 23.30
C LEU A 7 -16.75 -9.81 23.35
N LEU A 8 -16.41 -10.05 23.65
CA LEU A 8 -15.36 -9.96 23.63
C LEU A 8 -14.76 -10.06 22.75
N PRO A 9 -14.76 -10.40 22.50
CA PRO A 9 -13.87 -10.50 21.65
C PRO A 9 -14.00 -9.62 20.72
N ALA A 10 -14.46 -9.27 20.69
CA ALA A 10 -14.51 -8.48 19.91
C ALA A 10 -13.75 -7.52 20.13
N LEU A 11 -13.55 -7.51 20.60
CA LEU A 11 -12.90 -6.73 20.63
C LEU A 11 -11.91 -6.73 20.38
N LEU A 12 -11.55 -7.01 20.33
CA LEU A 12 -10.64 -6.90 20.09
C LEU A 12 -10.24 -6.68 19.31
N LEU A 13 -10.24 -6.73 18.97
CA LEU A 13 -9.82 -6.37 18.24
C LEU A 13 -9.68 -5.51 18.10
N ALA A 14 -9.96 -5.28 18.27
CA ALA A 14 -9.98 -4.38 18.13
C ALA A 14 -9.16 -3.67 18.15
N GLY A 15 -8.90 -3.51 18.31
CA GLY A 15 -8.18 -2.74 18.28
C GLY A 15 -7.83 -2.16 17.41
N PHE A 16 -7.76 -2.05 16.97
CA PHE A 16 -7.53 -1.47 16.23
C PHE A 16 -8.26 -0.96 15.76
N ALA A 17 -8.71 -1.04 15.63
CA ALA A 17 -9.29 -0.56 15.16
C ALA A 17 -9.87 -0.11 15.14
N TYR A 18 -10.08 -0.16 15.33
CA TYR A 18 -10.60 0.26 15.11
C TYR A 18 -11.05 1.13 15.11
N THR A 19 -11.07 1.46 15.17
CA THR A 19 -11.46 2.38 15.04
C THR A 19 -11.86 2.85 14.01
N LEU A 20 -11.90 2.86 13.59
CA LEU A 20 -12.18 3.21 12.53
C LEU A 20 -13.46 3.40 12.09
N PRO A 21 -14.23 3.02 12.56
CA PRO A 21 -15.57 3.03 12.08
C PRO A 21 -16.21 4.33 11.93
N ALA A 22 -15.96 5.19 12.78
CA ALA A 22 -16.64 6.45 12.71
C ALA A 22 -16.37 7.17 11.44
N GLU A 23 -15.24 6.91 10.89
CA GLU A 23 -14.91 7.61 9.71
C GLU A 23 -15.42 6.99 8.50
N ALA A 24 -15.90 5.80 8.64
CA ALA A 24 -16.28 5.02 7.50
C ALA A 24 -17.30 5.67 6.61
N GLY A 25 -18.15 6.47 7.14
CA GLY A 25 -19.20 7.03 6.36
C GLY A 25 -18.77 8.18 5.48
N LYS A 26 -17.72 8.84 5.87
CA LYS A 26 -17.37 10.05 5.16
C LYS A 26 -16.06 10.02 4.49
N ASP A 27 -15.03 9.93 5.27
CA ASP A 27 -13.70 10.01 4.72
C ASP A 27 -13.05 8.68 4.88
N LYS A 28 -13.24 7.85 3.90
CA LYS A 28 -12.61 6.56 3.92
C LYS A 28 -11.12 6.75 3.77
N LYS A 29 -10.38 6.03 4.58
CA LYS A 29 -8.95 6.05 4.46
C LYS A 29 -8.53 5.28 3.24
N VAL A 30 -7.48 5.73 2.61
CA VAL A 30 -6.90 5.01 1.48
C VAL A 30 -5.60 4.41 1.94
N TYR A 31 -5.46 3.11 1.72
CA TYR A 31 -4.25 2.37 2.02
C TYR A 31 -3.57 2.04 0.71
N ALA A 32 -2.25 2.10 0.68
CA ALA A 32 -1.55 1.85 -0.57
C ALA A 32 -0.17 1.30 -0.34
N PHE A 33 0.36 0.62 -1.33
CA PHE A 33 1.76 0.26 -1.40
C PHE A 33 2.16 0.30 -2.87
N VAL A 34 3.46 0.32 -3.12
CA VAL A 34 3.94 0.39 -4.49
C VAL A 34 4.83 -0.80 -4.79
N PHE A 35 4.69 -1.29 -6.00
CA PHE A 35 5.47 -2.38 -6.55
C PHE A 35 6.39 -1.78 -7.61
N GLY A 36 7.67 -2.09 -7.54
CA GLY A 36 8.62 -1.58 -8.53
C GLY A 36 9.49 -2.70 -9.07
N THR A 37 9.87 -2.58 -10.32
CA THR A 37 10.78 -3.54 -10.92
C THR A 37 11.95 -2.81 -11.53
N SER A 38 13.12 -3.42 -11.43
CA SER A 38 14.30 -2.89 -12.07
C SER A 38 14.29 -3.33 -13.53
N LEU A 39 14.63 -2.41 -14.41
CA LEU A 39 14.73 -2.73 -15.83
C LEU A 39 16.13 -3.26 -16.18
N LYS A 40 17.03 -3.23 -15.22
CA LYS A 40 18.39 -3.68 -15.45
C LYS A 40 18.69 -5.08 -14.95
N ASP A 41 17.96 -5.50 -13.93
CA ASP A 41 18.19 -6.83 -13.38
C ASP A 41 16.85 -7.41 -12.92
N SER A 42 16.90 -8.50 -12.15
CA SER A 42 15.70 -9.22 -11.78
C SER A 42 15.15 -8.81 -10.41
N THR A 43 15.49 -7.62 -9.96
CA THR A 43 15.06 -7.19 -8.63
C THR A 43 13.65 -6.61 -8.67
N VAL A 44 12.84 -7.01 -7.69
CA VAL A 44 11.50 -6.50 -7.48
C VAL A 44 11.48 -5.82 -6.13
N TYR A 45 10.91 -4.64 -6.08
CA TYR A 45 10.84 -3.86 -4.85
C TYR A 45 9.41 -3.70 -4.41
N LEU A 46 9.18 -3.81 -3.12
CA LEU A 46 7.85 -3.57 -2.53
C LEU A 46 7.97 -2.58 -1.40
N SER A 47 7.12 -1.56 -1.42
CA SER A 47 7.00 -0.69 -0.26
C SER A 47 5.98 -1.34 0.67
N MET A 48 6.06 -1.00 1.96
CA MET A 48 5.07 -1.54 2.90
C MET A 48 3.78 -0.74 2.80
N PRO A 49 2.64 -1.40 2.98
CA PRO A 49 1.37 -0.68 2.95
C PRO A 49 1.31 0.38 4.04
N ASN A 50 0.77 1.53 3.69
CA ASN A 50 0.53 2.58 4.68
C ASN A 50 -0.72 3.36 4.31
N VAL A 51 -1.26 4.06 5.30
CA VAL A 51 -2.36 4.97 5.07
C VAL A 51 -1.81 6.20 4.39
N VAL A 52 -2.47 6.62 3.31
CA VAL A 52 -2.05 7.82 2.60
C VAL A 52 -3.05 8.92 2.91
N PRO A 53 -2.68 9.88 3.74
CA PRO A 53 -3.61 10.94 4.11
C PRO A 53 -4.08 11.70 2.89
N GLU A 54 -5.34 12.06 2.89
CA GLU A 54 -5.92 12.89 1.84
C GLU A 54 -5.95 12.27 0.46
N ALA A 55 -5.53 11.04 0.32
CA ALA A 55 -5.68 10.34 -0.95
C ALA A 55 -7.16 10.08 -1.19
N LYS A 56 -7.56 10.10 -2.44
CA LYS A 56 -8.96 9.92 -2.81
C LYS A 56 -9.13 8.96 -3.95
N ILE A 57 -10.27 8.29 -3.96
CA ILE A 57 -10.60 7.40 -5.05
C ILE A 57 -11.73 8.03 -5.84
N ASP A 58 -11.53 8.12 -7.15
CA ASP A 58 -12.51 8.71 -8.06
C ASP A 58 -13.75 7.83 -8.06
N SER A 59 -14.89 8.42 -7.72
CA SER A 59 -16.13 7.65 -7.62
C SER A 59 -16.60 7.15 -8.98
N LYS A 60 -16.19 7.78 -10.06
CA LYS A 60 -16.61 7.35 -11.38
C LYS A 60 -15.79 6.20 -11.93
N THR A 61 -14.49 6.26 -11.74
CA THR A 61 -13.62 5.25 -12.32
C THR A 61 -13.21 4.18 -11.32
N GLY A 62 -13.30 4.47 -10.02
CA GLY A 62 -12.82 3.55 -9.02
C GLY A 62 -11.31 3.55 -8.88
N PHE A 63 -10.62 4.46 -9.56
CA PHE A 63 -9.17 4.53 -9.51
C PHE A 63 -8.70 5.55 -8.49
N LEU A 64 -7.51 5.30 -7.99
CA LEU A 64 -6.87 6.26 -7.09
C LEU A 64 -6.54 7.53 -7.86
N THR A 65 -7.01 8.65 -7.33
CA THR A 65 -6.72 9.95 -7.95
C THR A 65 -5.23 10.20 -7.84
N TYR A 66 -4.62 10.67 -8.91
CA TYR A 66 -3.17 10.94 -8.97
C TYR A 66 -2.33 9.69 -8.81
N ARG A 67 -2.87 8.53 -9.16
CA ARG A 67 -2.14 7.29 -8.95
C ARG A 67 -0.76 7.29 -9.61
N ARG A 68 -0.64 7.99 -10.74
CA ARG A 68 0.64 8.07 -11.41
C ARG A 68 1.67 8.78 -10.56
N ALA A 69 1.26 9.88 -9.93
CA ALA A 69 2.18 10.62 -9.07
C ALA A 69 2.59 9.80 -7.85
N TYR A 70 1.68 8.97 -7.36
CA TYR A 70 2.03 8.10 -6.25
C TYR A 70 3.06 7.06 -6.68
N SER A 71 2.90 6.51 -7.87
CA SER A 71 3.90 5.56 -8.39
C SER A 71 5.24 6.26 -8.58
N GLU A 72 5.21 7.52 -9.01
CA GLU A 72 6.44 8.26 -9.23
C GLU A 72 7.20 8.54 -7.94
N GLN A 73 6.51 8.62 -6.82
CA GLN A 73 7.22 8.79 -5.55
C GLN A 73 8.16 7.62 -5.33
N PHE A 74 7.68 6.42 -5.55
CA PHE A 74 8.49 5.23 -5.33
C PHE A 74 9.58 5.11 -6.39
N LYS A 75 9.23 5.42 -7.63
CA LYS A 75 10.20 5.38 -8.71
C LYS A 75 11.36 6.32 -8.42
N SER A 76 11.06 7.54 -7.99
CA SER A 76 12.11 8.50 -7.66
C SER A 76 12.99 7.98 -6.52
N HIS A 77 12.35 7.39 -5.52
CA HIS A 77 13.09 6.85 -4.39
C HIS A 77 14.02 5.73 -4.84
N LEU A 78 13.51 4.81 -5.64
CA LEU A 78 14.32 3.69 -6.12
C LEU A 78 15.45 4.16 -7.03
N ASP A 79 15.13 5.09 -7.93
CA ASP A 79 16.14 5.60 -8.84
C ASP A 79 17.25 6.29 -8.09
N HIS A 80 16.90 6.99 -7.02
CA HIS A 80 17.90 7.68 -6.22
C HIS A 80 18.75 6.71 -5.41
N GLN A 81 18.14 5.68 -4.84
CA GLN A 81 18.84 4.75 -3.97
C GLN A 81 19.58 3.66 -4.72
N PHE A 82 19.02 3.19 -5.81
CA PHE A 82 19.54 2.01 -6.49
C PHE A 82 19.87 2.26 -7.96
N GLY A 83 19.92 3.52 -8.37
CA GLY A 83 20.18 3.83 -9.75
C GLY A 83 18.91 3.92 -10.57
N SER A 84 18.99 4.43 -11.77
CA SER A 84 17.82 4.68 -12.60
C SER A 84 17.22 3.41 -13.19
N SER A 85 16.12 3.57 -13.91
CA SER A 85 15.50 2.49 -14.68
C SER A 85 14.62 1.57 -13.85
N HIS A 86 13.69 2.16 -13.12
CA HIS A 86 12.68 1.39 -12.42
C HIS A 86 11.30 1.74 -12.96
N THR A 87 10.41 0.75 -12.94
CA THR A 87 9.01 0.94 -13.32
C THR A 87 8.16 0.59 -12.11
N CYS A 88 7.21 1.43 -11.78
CA CYS A 88 6.43 1.26 -10.56
C CYS A 88 4.94 1.32 -10.80
N SER A 89 4.19 0.60 -9.98
CA SER A 89 2.73 0.60 -10.00
C SER A 89 2.22 0.65 -8.57
N VAL A 90 1.22 1.49 -8.33
CA VAL A 90 0.64 1.62 -7.00
C VAL A 90 -0.57 0.72 -6.86
N PHE A 91 -0.68 0.07 -5.71
CA PHE A 91 -1.86 -0.70 -5.32
C PHE A 91 -2.56 0.06 -4.22
N PHE A 92 -3.87 0.03 -4.21
CA PHE A 92 -4.62 0.81 -3.23
C PHE A 92 -5.91 0.10 -2.84
N ALA A 93 -6.42 0.44 -1.66
CA ALA A 93 -7.68 -0.11 -1.17
C ALA A 93 -8.20 0.82 -0.09
N THR A 94 -9.47 0.64 0.28
CA THR A 94 -10.08 1.48 1.30
C THR A 94 -10.17 0.79 2.66
N SER A 95 -9.60 -0.39 2.79
CA SER A 95 -9.54 -1.05 4.09
C SER A 95 -8.17 -1.66 4.29
N ALA A 96 -7.77 -1.73 5.55
CA ALA A 96 -6.48 -2.32 5.90
C ALA A 96 -6.43 -3.78 5.49
N LYS A 97 -7.54 -4.48 5.68
CA LYS A 97 -7.59 -5.89 5.35
C LYS A 97 -7.43 -6.13 3.85
N ALA A 98 -8.07 -5.31 3.05
CA ALA A 98 -8.00 -5.48 1.61
C ALA A 98 -6.60 -5.21 1.07
N ILE A 99 -5.94 -4.16 1.57
CA ILE A 99 -4.61 -3.86 1.09
C ILE A 99 -3.61 -4.91 1.56
N GLU A 100 -3.82 -5.43 2.75
CA GLU A 100 -2.95 -6.47 3.26
C GLU A 100 -3.05 -7.73 2.42
N LYS A 101 -4.26 -8.08 2.00
CA LYS A 101 -4.45 -9.23 1.13
C LYS A 101 -3.71 -9.05 -0.19
N GLN A 102 -3.82 -7.87 -0.77
CA GLN A 102 -3.13 -7.57 -2.02
C GLN A 102 -1.62 -7.66 -1.83
N PHE A 103 -1.13 -7.11 -0.72
CA PHE A 103 0.29 -7.10 -0.45
C PHE A 103 0.84 -8.52 -0.31
N ILE A 104 0.15 -9.35 0.46
CA ILE A 104 0.57 -10.73 0.66
C ILE A 104 0.59 -11.48 -0.66
N LYS A 105 -0.41 -11.25 -1.49
CA LYS A 105 -0.50 -11.91 -2.78
C LYS A 105 0.68 -11.56 -3.68
N VAL A 106 1.00 -10.27 -3.75
CA VAL A 106 2.12 -9.84 -4.57
C VAL A 106 3.43 -10.36 -4.00
N ARG A 107 3.57 -10.29 -2.68
CA ARG A 107 4.78 -10.78 -2.04
C ARG A 107 5.02 -12.27 -2.36
N LYS A 108 3.98 -13.07 -2.21
CA LYS A 108 4.12 -14.51 -2.46
C LYS A 108 4.51 -14.79 -3.89
N LEU A 109 3.95 -14.02 -4.80
CA LEU A 109 4.24 -14.22 -6.21
C LEU A 109 5.73 -14.06 -6.50
N TYR A 110 6.39 -13.13 -5.83
CA TYR A 110 7.79 -12.84 -6.10
C TYR A 110 8.75 -13.41 -5.08
N GLN A 111 8.25 -14.05 -4.04
CA GLN A 111 9.12 -14.79 -3.13
C GLN A 111 9.52 -16.14 -3.73
N ASP A 112 8.81 -16.59 -4.75
CA ASP A 112 9.08 -17.86 -5.34
C ASP A 112 10.39 -17.77 -6.14
N ARG A 113 11.41 -18.42 -5.63
CA ARG A 113 12.72 -18.35 -6.24
C ARG A 113 12.78 -18.99 -7.62
N LYS A 114 11.80 -19.81 -7.93
CA LYS A 114 11.77 -20.43 -9.24
C LYS A 114 11.60 -19.43 -10.37
N LYS A 115 11.12 -18.24 -10.03
CA LYS A 115 10.94 -17.19 -11.02
C LYS A 115 12.20 -16.39 -11.25
N GLY A 116 13.25 -16.68 -10.50
CA GLY A 116 14.53 -16.01 -10.69
C GLY A 116 14.53 -14.54 -10.31
N LYS A 117 13.57 -14.13 -9.50
CA LYS A 117 13.51 -12.73 -9.07
C LYS A 117 14.04 -12.57 -7.66
N LYS A 118 14.63 -11.42 -7.41
CA LYS A 118 15.07 -11.06 -6.07
C LYS A 118 14.07 -10.06 -5.52
N LEU A 119 13.52 -10.35 -4.36
CA LEU A 119 12.54 -9.48 -3.74
C LEU A 119 13.18 -8.65 -2.64
N VAL A 120 13.00 -7.33 -2.73
CA VAL A 120 13.49 -6.39 -1.72
C VAL A 120 12.27 -5.66 -1.16
N GLU A 121 12.06 -5.77 0.15
CA GLU A 121 10.97 -5.08 0.81
C GLU A 121 11.51 -3.90 1.56
N LEU A 122 10.92 -2.73 1.34
CA LEU A 122 11.39 -1.51 1.97
C LEU A 122 10.50 -1.18 3.15
N PRO A 123 11.05 -1.09 4.36
CA PRO A 123 10.24 -0.76 5.53
C PRO A 123 9.79 0.69 5.48
N LEU A 124 8.78 1.01 6.28
CA LEU A 124 8.25 2.38 6.30
C LEU A 124 9.28 3.41 6.74
N THR A 125 10.29 2.97 7.49
CA THR A 125 11.37 3.88 7.88
C THR A 125 12.22 4.27 6.67
N SER A 126 12.18 3.47 5.63
CA SER A 126 12.94 3.75 4.41
C SER A 126 12.10 4.50 3.38
N PHE A 127 10.86 4.11 3.23
CA PHE A 127 9.98 4.74 2.27
C PHE A 127 8.54 4.67 2.73
N GLU A 128 7.83 5.77 2.60
CA GLU A 128 6.43 5.85 2.95
C GLU A 128 5.74 6.74 1.94
N LEU A 129 4.61 6.29 1.39
CA LEU A 129 3.85 7.10 0.45
C LEU A 129 3.25 8.30 1.17
N LYS A 130 3.33 9.44 0.53
CA LYS A 130 2.82 10.67 1.09
C LYS A 130 1.76 11.26 0.17
N ALA A 131 0.93 12.13 0.74
CA ALA A 131 -0.13 12.76 -0.03
C ALA A 131 0.47 13.53 -1.20
N VAL A 132 -0.25 13.49 -2.31
CA VAL A 132 0.15 14.20 -3.52
C VAL A 132 -0.69 15.46 -3.61
N THR A 133 -0.05 16.59 -3.86
CA THR A 133 -0.76 17.84 -4.06
C THR A 133 -0.92 18.10 -5.55
N PRO A 134 -1.89 18.92 -5.92
CA PRO A 134 -2.10 19.22 -7.34
C PRO A 134 -0.85 19.77 -8.04
N GLU A 135 0.01 20.43 -7.31
CA GLU A 135 1.22 20.97 -7.91
C GLU A 135 2.21 19.91 -8.32
N GLU A 136 2.07 18.71 -7.80
CA GLU A 136 3.00 17.64 -8.08
C GLU A 136 2.57 16.78 -9.25
N MET A 137 1.55 17.21 -9.94
CA MET A 137 1.02 16.43 -11.06
C MET A 137 1.82 16.60 -12.36
#